data_b410ab8606b3427bb0a6dba4187cba03
#
_entry.id   b410ab8606b3427bb0a6dba4187cba03
#
_cell.length_a   1.000
_cell.length_b   1.000
_cell.length_c   1.000
_cell.angle_alpha   90.00
_cell.angle_beta   90.00
_cell.angle_gamma   90.00
#
_symmetry.space_group_name_H-M   'P 1'
#
loop_
_entity.id
_entity.type
_entity.pdbx_description
1 polymer ?
#
loop_
_entity_poly.entity_id
_entity_poly.type
_entity_poly.pdbx_seq_one_letter_code
_entity_poly.pdbx_strand_id
1 'polypeptide(L)'
;MTVKVTENAQGDLQATVKYSAEGGFKSSADDKIFNNYVVAPVKTKFDFAKKLAGRELKDGEFKFVLKDANGEEVETVTNKADGTVTFSELTFDNSKVGTHTYTVEEVIPAAKEAGMVYDTMKATITVEVAKNGHTLTTVSNVVSAGGVDANGKATDGTADKEFNNKITPPETPEFQPEKFVLKKEKFDLTGTKLMDDDDELQDEYTETNANPYADQTKNNEAENINTKTVERGDKLVYQVWLDTKN
;
A
#
# COMPACT_ATOMS: atom_id res chain seq x y z
N MET A 1 -47.56 41.74 -2.75
CA MET A 1 -48.67 42.41 -2.03
C MET A 1 -49.33 43.35 -2.98
N THR A 2 -50.65 43.23 -3.14
CA THR A 2 -51.50 44.14 -3.96
C THR A 2 -52.52 44.76 -3.03
N VAL A 3 -52.62 46.12 -3.07
CA VAL A 3 -53.61 46.86 -2.27
C VAL A 3 -54.64 47.41 -3.27
N LYS A 4 -55.86 47.03 -3.08
CA LYS A 4 -56.99 47.62 -3.85
C LYS A 4 -57.77 48.53 -2.93
N VAL A 5 -57.86 49.82 -3.31
CA VAL A 5 -58.66 50.83 -2.61
C VAL A 5 -59.94 51.01 -3.39
N THR A 6 -61.07 50.92 -2.75
CA THR A 6 -62.40 51.13 -3.32
C THR A 6 -63.18 52.08 -2.42
N GLU A 7 -64.04 52.88 -3.01
CA GLU A 7 -64.99 53.72 -2.31
C GLU A 7 -66.31 52.94 -2.09
N ASN A 8 -66.85 52.98 -0.89
CA ASN A 8 -68.13 52.37 -0.58
C ASN A 8 -69.32 53.30 -0.98
N ALA A 9 -70.54 52.83 -0.83
CA ALA A 9 -71.71 53.62 -1.20
C ALA A 9 -71.93 54.86 -0.32
N GLN A 10 -71.22 55.01 0.79
CA GLN A 10 -71.22 56.15 1.70
C GLN A 10 -70.11 57.15 1.44
N GLY A 11 -69.26 56.89 0.45
CA GLY A 11 -68.11 57.74 0.08
C GLY A 11 -66.86 57.42 0.90
N ASP A 12 -66.85 56.36 1.75
CA ASP A 12 -65.68 55.99 2.55
C ASP A 12 -64.71 55.12 1.73
N LEU A 13 -63.43 55.35 1.86
CA LEU A 13 -62.38 54.54 1.24
C LEU A 13 -62.15 53.25 2.04
N GLN A 14 -62.24 52.13 1.36
CA GLN A 14 -61.89 50.79 1.89
C GLN A 14 -60.65 50.24 1.16
N ALA A 15 -59.71 49.77 1.92
CA ALA A 15 -58.52 49.08 1.36
C ALA A 15 -58.60 47.58 1.59
N THR A 16 -58.50 46.84 0.48
CA THR A 16 -58.36 45.38 0.51
C THR A 16 -56.94 45.02 0.13
N VAL A 17 -56.25 44.27 1.03
CA VAL A 17 -54.86 43.84 0.80
C VAL A 17 -54.87 42.36 0.43
N LYS A 18 -54.22 42.03 -0.68
CA LYS A 18 -53.95 40.65 -1.10
C LYS A 18 -52.46 40.40 -1.11
N TYR A 19 -52.06 39.28 -0.60
CA TYR A 19 -50.66 38.77 -0.63
C TYR A 19 -50.58 37.64 -1.66
N SER A 20 -49.54 37.66 -2.48
CA SER A 20 -49.16 36.55 -3.37
C SER A 20 -47.73 36.21 -3.12
N ALA A 21 -47.43 34.89 -3.00
CA ALA A 21 -46.09 34.38 -2.90
C ALA A 21 -45.62 33.97 -4.29
N GLU A 22 -44.58 34.61 -4.80
CA GLU A 22 -43.86 34.18 -5.99
C GLU A 22 -42.49 33.66 -5.56
N GLY A 23 -42.13 32.46 -6.02
CA GLY A 23 -40.82 31.85 -5.74
C GLY A 23 -40.65 31.30 -4.30
N GLY A 24 -41.69 31.28 -3.48
CA GLY A 24 -41.67 30.78 -2.12
C GLY A 24 -42.09 29.31 -2.02
N PHE A 25 -42.08 28.77 -0.78
CA PHE A 25 -42.44 27.37 -0.51
C PHE A 25 -43.94 27.07 -0.60
N LYS A 26 -44.78 28.07 -0.59
CA LYS A 26 -46.21 27.98 -0.75
C LYS A 26 -46.73 29.01 -1.73
N SER A 27 -47.67 28.63 -2.55
CA SER A 27 -48.32 29.46 -3.52
C SER A 27 -49.72 29.87 -3.06
N SER A 28 -49.87 30.25 -1.78
CA SER A 28 -51.15 30.75 -1.27
C SER A 28 -51.24 32.24 -1.51
N ALA A 29 -52.36 32.72 -2.07
CA ALA A 29 -52.60 34.14 -2.32
C ALA A 29 -52.55 35.04 -1.09
N ASP A 30 -52.72 34.45 0.11
CA ASP A 30 -52.72 35.16 1.41
C ASP A 30 -51.55 34.77 2.30
N ASP A 31 -50.49 34.19 1.73
CA ASP A 31 -49.36 33.76 2.50
C ASP A 31 -48.54 35.00 2.96
N LYS A 32 -48.48 35.18 4.27
CA LYS A 32 -47.73 36.21 4.96
C LYS A 32 -46.52 35.67 5.71
N ILE A 33 -46.24 34.34 5.53
CA ILE A 33 -45.21 33.63 6.28
C ILE A 33 -43.97 33.54 5.40
N PHE A 34 -42.86 34.07 5.89
CA PHE A 34 -41.53 33.84 5.32
C PHE A 34 -40.91 32.62 5.95
N ASN A 35 -40.78 31.57 5.13
CA ASN A 35 -40.24 30.31 5.56
C ASN A 35 -38.77 30.20 5.18
N ASN A 36 -37.90 30.08 6.17
CA ASN A 36 -36.49 29.79 5.96
C ASN A 36 -36.19 28.35 6.39
N TYR A 37 -35.28 27.70 5.73
CA TYR A 37 -34.81 26.37 6.09
C TYR A 37 -33.30 26.26 5.93
N VAL A 38 -32.70 25.38 6.71
CA VAL A 38 -31.29 25.05 6.64
C VAL A 38 -31.16 23.75 5.84
N VAL A 39 -30.30 23.76 4.85
CA VAL A 39 -29.90 22.55 4.15
C VAL A 39 -28.76 21.94 4.90
N ALA A 40 -28.98 20.77 5.50
CA ALA A 40 -27.92 20.06 6.21
C ALA A 40 -26.83 19.58 5.24
N PRO A 41 -25.55 19.69 5.62
CA PRO A 41 -24.46 19.16 4.82
C PRO A 41 -24.52 17.65 4.75
N VAL A 42 -23.98 17.07 3.66
CA VAL A 42 -23.82 15.65 3.46
C VAL A 42 -22.34 15.28 3.55
N LYS A 43 -22.06 14.06 4.01
CA LYS A 43 -20.70 13.54 4.15
C LYS A 43 -20.48 12.35 3.25
N THR A 44 -19.25 12.20 2.76
CA THR A 44 -18.79 11.00 2.06
C THR A 44 -17.41 10.60 2.54
N LYS A 45 -17.09 9.32 2.44
CA LYS A 45 -15.86 8.74 2.91
C LYS A 45 -15.27 7.83 1.83
N PHE A 46 -13.94 7.80 1.73
CA PHE A 46 -13.24 6.94 0.79
C PHE A 46 -12.46 5.88 1.54
N ASP A 47 -12.78 4.62 1.22
CA ASP A 47 -12.10 3.45 1.75
C ASP A 47 -11.42 2.70 0.61
N PHE A 48 -10.17 2.32 0.83
CA PHE A 48 -9.33 1.53 -0.05
C PHE A 48 -8.74 0.34 0.70
N ALA A 49 -8.10 -0.57 -0.01
CA ALA A 49 -7.40 -1.69 0.57
C ALA A 49 -5.94 -1.70 0.10
N LYS A 50 -5.05 -2.19 0.98
CA LYS A 50 -3.66 -2.49 0.68
C LYS A 50 -3.42 -3.99 0.78
N LYS A 51 -2.77 -4.56 -0.24
CA LYS A 51 -2.28 -5.93 -0.24
C LYS A 51 -0.77 -5.96 -0.45
N LEU A 52 -0.12 -6.90 0.21
CA LEU A 52 1.30 -7.16 0.03
C LEU A 52 1.50 -8.67 -0.17
N ALA A 53 2.01 -9.05 -1.35
CA ALA A 53 2.41 -10.42 -1.61
C ALA A 53 3.89 -10.63 -1.26
N GLY A 54 4.25 -11.81 -0.74
CA GLY A 54 5.62 -12.21 -0.41
C GLY A 54 5.98 -12.11 1.07
N ARG A 55 5.30 -11.30 1.86
CA ARG A 55 5.37 -11.27 3.32
C ARG A 55 4.12 -10.63 3.93
N GLU A 56 4.02 -10.71 5.25
CA GLU A 56 2.94 -10.05 5.99
C GLU A 56 3.03 -8.52 5.91
N LEU A 57 1.86 -7.89 5.77
CA LEU A 57 1.68 -6.45 5.81
C LEU A 57 1.72 -5.95 7.25
N LYS A 58 2.43 -4.85 7.49
CA LYS A 58 2.53 -4.22 8.81
C LYS A 58 1.65 -2.97 8.90
N ASP A 59 1.23 -2.63 10.11
CA ASP A 59 0.51 -1.39 10.37
C ASP A 59 1.38 -0.17 10.04
N GLY A 60 0.81 0.80 9.31
CA GLY A 60 1.48 2.06 8.99
C GLY A 60 2.62 1.98 7.97
N GLU A 61 2.76 0.87 7.24
CA GLU A 61 3.91 0.61 6.38
C GLU A 61 3.90 1.42 5.07
N PHE A 62 2.73 1.57 4.48
CA PHE A 62 2.55 2.31 3.23
C PHE A 62 1.70 3.56 3.44
N LYS A 63 2.00 4.62 2.70
CA LYS A 63 1.29 5.89 2.76
C LYS A 63 0.43 6.08 1.52
N PHE A 64 -0.73 6.69 1.69
CA PHE A 64 -1.67 7.00 0.62
C PHE A 64 -2.06 8.45 0.71
N VAL A 65 -2.03 9.15 -0.41
CA VAL A 65 -2.38 10.56 -0.49
C VAL A 65 -3.68 10.75 -1.26
N LEU A 66 -4.61 11.50 -0.66
CA LEU A 66 -5.80 12.02 -1.31
C LEU A 66 -5.49 13.44 -1.79
N LYS A 67 -5.71 13.71 -3.07
CA LYS A 67 -5.52 15.04 -3.68
C LYS A 67 -6.83 15.54 -4.29
N ASP A 68 -7.00 16.84 -4.33
CA ASP A 68 -8.10 17.49 -5.01
C ASP A 68 -7.90 17.59 -6.53
N ALA A 69 -8.85 18.22 -7.23
CA ALA A 69 -8.79 18.40 -8.68
C ALA A 69 -7.61 19.28 -9.17
N ASN A 70 -7.00 20.07 -8.29
CA ASN A 70 -5.83 20.90 -8.58
C ASN A 70 -4.53 20.14 -8.32
N GLY A 71 -4.62 18.91 -7.78
CA GLY A 71 -3.48 18.11 -7.35
C GLY A 71 -2.95 18.49 -5.97
N GLU A 72 -3.67 19.33 -5.23
CA GLU A 72 -3.28 19.68 -3.86
C GLU A 72 -3.65 18.57 -2.89
N GLU A 73 -2.75 18.32 -1.92
CA GLU A 73 -2.96 17.32 -0.89
C GLU A 73 -4.11 17.71 0.04
N VAL A 74 -5.10 16.83 0.15
CA VAL A 74 -6.22 16.94 1.08
C VAL A 74 -5.91 16.21 2.37
N GLU A 75 -5.39 14.98 2.27
CA GLU A 75 -5.07 14.13 3.41
C GLU A 75 -4.07 13.07 3.00
N THR A 76 -3.17 12.69 3.93
CA THR A 76 -2.32 11.52 3.81
C THR A 76 -2.59 10.56 4.97
N VAL A 77 -2.84 9.29 4.64
CA VAL A 77 -3.11 8.21 5.60
C VAL A 77 -2.17 7.04 5.39
N THR A 78 -2.17 6.10 6.32
CA THR A 78 -1.43 4.84 6.21
C THR A 78 -2.36 3.64 6.26
N ASN A 79 -1.89 2.49 5.77
CA ASN A 79 -2.62 1.24 5.90
C ASN A 79 -2.64 0.73 7.34
N LYS A 80 -3.66 -0.06 7.67
CA LYS A 80 -3.68 -0.95 8.82
C LYS A 80 -3.06 -2.31 8.49
N ALA A 81 -2.69 -3.09 9.50
CA ALA A 81 -2.14 -4.43 9.32
C ALA A 81 -3.10 -5.38 8.57
N ASP A 82 -4.41 -5.17 8.68
CA ASP A 82 -5.45 -5.91 7.94
C ASP A 82 -5.60 -5.48 6.48
N GLY A 83 -4.87 -4.43 6.06
CA GLY A 83 -4.91 -3.84 4.74
C GLY A 83 -5.89 -2.69 4.58
N THR A 84 -6.64 -2.32 5.61
CA THR A 84 -7.57 -1.19 5.52
C THR A 84 -6.83 0.14 5.33
N VAL A 85 -7.29 0.95 4.37
CA VAL A 85 -6.85 2.33 4.10
C VAL A 85 -8.08 3.22 4.10
N THR A 86 -8.23 4.07 5.12
CA THR A 86 -9.43 4.89 5.33
C THR A 86 -9.07 6.35 5.44
N PHE A 87 -9.67 7.17 4.59
CA PHE A 87 -9.59 8.63 4.68
C PHE A 87 -10.70 9.20 5.55
N SER A 88 -10.50 10.41 6.06
CA SER A 88 -11.50 11.15 6.81
C SER A 88 -12.74 11.48 5.97
N GLU A 89 -13.85 11.74 6.63
CA GLU A 89 -15.08 12.15 5.95
C GLU A 89 -14.94 13.55 5.34
N LEU A 90 -15.26 13.68 4.06
CA LEU A 90 -15.41 14.96 3.38
C LEU A 90 -16.84 15.47 3.56
N THR A 91 -16.98 16.75 3.87
CA THR A 91 -18.28 17.40 4.10
C THR A 91 -18.60 18.32 2.93
N PHE A 92 -19.81 18.17 2.40
CA PHE A 92 -20.35 18.98 1.31
C PHE A 92 -21.61 19.71 1.78
N ASP A 93 -21.54 21.02 1.81
CA ASP A 93 -22.67 21.90 2.09
C ASP A 93 -23.36 22.39 0.79
N ASN A 94 -24.38 23.22 0.92
CA ASN A 94 -25.15 23.73 -0.22
C ASN A 94 -24.31 24.56 -1.22
N SER A 95 -23.16 25.11 -0.81
CA SER A 95 -22.26 25.86 -1.71
C SER A 95 -21.43 24.92 -2.61
N LYS A 96 -21.37 23.64 -2.26
CA LYS A 96 -20.61 22.60 -2.95
C LYS A 96 -21.49 21.68 -3.82
N VAL A 97 -22.65 22.15 -4.23
CA VAL A 97 -23.47 21.42 -5.23
C VAL A 97 -22.73 21.41 -6.57
N GLY A 98 -22.58 20.22 -7.17
CA GLY A 98 -21.84 20.00 -8.41
C GLY A 98 -20.91 18.80 -8.33
N THR A 99 -19.99 18.70 -9.28
CA THR A 99 -19.06 17.61 -9.43
C THR A 99 -17.70 17.97 -8.81
N HIS A 100 -17.19 17.11 -7.94
CA HIS A 100 -15.88 17.21 -7.32
C HIS A 100 -15.03 15.99 -7.70
N THR A 101 -13.78 16.24 -8.07
CA THR A 101 -12.85 15.18 -8.44
C THR A 101 -11.71 15.11 -7.45
N TYR A 102 -11.36 13.91 -7.06
CA TYR A 102 -10.24 13.58 -6.18
C TYR A 102 -9.41 12.48 -6.81
N THR A 103 -8.16 12.35 -6.36
CA THR A 103 -7.30 11.23 -6.73
C THR A 103 -6.69 10.61 -5.49
N VAL A 104 -6.55 9.28 -5.48
CA VAL A 104 -5.82 8.54 -4.46
C VAL A 104 -4.67 7.79 -5.12
N GLU A 105 -3.49 7.93 -4.54
CA GLU A 105 -2.26 7.30 -5.00
C GLU A 105 -1.48 6.76 -3.80
N GLU A 106 -0.73 5.66 -3.98
CA GLU A 106 0.28 5.25 -3.02
C GLU A 106 1.50 6.15 -3.12
N VAL A 107 2.04 6.59 -1.99
CA VAL A 107 3.28 7.37 -1.94
C VAL A 107 4.47 6.44 -2.02
N ILE A 108 5.04 6.30 -3.20
CA ILE A 108 6.22 5.46 -3.43
C ILE A 108 7.45 6.15 -2.87
N PRO A 109 8.18 5.54 -1.90
CA PRO A 109 9.35 6.16 -1.29
C PRO A 109 10.51 6.31 -2.30
N ALA A 110 11.31 7.38 -2.16
CA ALA A 110 12.48 7.59 -3.00
C ALA A 110 13.52 6.46 -2.84
N ALA A 111 13.71 5.97 -1.61
CA ALA A 111 14.50 4.78 -1.32
C ALA A 111 13.56 3.58 -1.24
N LYS A 112 13.45 2.84 -2.34
CA LYS A 112 12.60 1.65 -2.43
C LYS A 112 13.22 0.48 -1.68
N GLU A 113 12.39 -0.34 -1.05
CA GLU A 113 12.83 -1.62 -0.47
C GLU A 113 13.30 -2.56 -1.58
N ALA A 114 14.42 -3.24 -1.37
CA ALA A 114 14.97 -4.19 -2.36
C ALA A 114 13.98 -5.34 -2.63
N GLY A 115 13.74 -5.65 -3.89
CA GLY A 115 12.78 -6.67 -4.31
C GLY A 115 11.31 -6.23 -4.23
N MET A 116 11.01 -4.99 -3.81
CA MET A 116 9.64 -4.47 -3.76
C MET A 116 9.20 -3.92 -5.12
N VAL A 117 8.09 -4.42 -5.59
CA VAL A 117 7.33 -3.87 -6.72
C VAL A 117 6.11 -3.16 -6.16
N TYR A 118 6.02 -1.86 -6.37
CA TYR A 118 4.93 -1.02 -5.90
C TYR A 118 3.83 -0.95 -6.94
N ASP A 119 2.59 -0.96 -6.47
CA ASP A 119 1.44 -0.65 -7.32
C ASP A 119 1.48 0.85 -7.70
N THR A 120 1.33 1.13 -8.97
CA THR A 120 1.31 2.51 -9.49
C THR A 120 -0.11 2.99 -9.77
N MET A 121 -1.11 2.35 -9.16
CA MET A 121 -2.51 2.71 -9.32
C MET A 121 -2.76 4.17 -8.91
N LYS A 122 -3.47 4.86 -9.78
CA LYS A 122 -4.10 6.13 -9.52
C LYS A 122 -5.60 5.95 -9.60
N ALA A 123 -6.28 6.04 -8.48
CA ALA A 123 -7.74 5.97 -8.41
C ALA A 123 -8.31 7.38 -8.52
N THR A 124 -9.06 7.66 -9.57
CA THR A 124 -9.82 8.91 -9.73
C THR A 124 -11.22 8.71 -9.18
N ILE A 125 -11.61 9.57 -8.24
CA ILE A 125 -12.90 9.56 -7.58
C ILE A 125 -13.68 10.79 -8.03
N THR A 126 -14.85 10.58 -8.59
CA THR A 126 -15.81 11.65 -8.93
C THR A 126 -16.93 11.61 -7.91
N VAL A 127 -17.16 12.70 -7.20
CA VAL A 127 -18.26 12.89 -6.26
C VAL A 127 -19.24 13.88 -6.87
N GLU A 128 -20.46 13.45 -7.14
CA GLU A 128 -21.54 14.31 -7.56
C GLU A 128 -22.38 14.68 -6.34
N VAL A 129 -22.45 15.97 -6.03
CA VAL A 129 -23.28 16.53 -4.97
C VAL A 129 -24.52 17.14 -5.61
N ALA A 130 -25.66 16.52 -5.36
CA ALA A 130 -26.95 16.97 -5.89
C ALA A 130 -27.84 17.51 -4.78
N LYS A 131 -28.61 18.56 -5.14
CA LYS A 131 -29.64 19.14 -4.27
C LYS A 131 -31.01 18.74 -4.75
N ASN A 132 -31.80 18.12 -3.89
CA ASN A 132 -33.20 17.81 -4.14
C ASN A 132 -34.08 18.49 -3.07
N GLY A 133 -34.73 19.59 -3.44
CA GLY A 133 -35.50 20.42 -2.50
C GLY A 133 -34.62 20.96 -1.36
N HIS A 134 -34.76 20.42 -0.17
CA HIS A 134 -34.06 20.85 1.04
C HIS A 134 -32.99 19.88 1.51
N THR A 135 -32.67 18.85 0.72
CA THR A 135 -31.69 17.84 1.06
C THR A 135 -30.55 17.82 0.03
N LEU A 136 -29.35 17.47 0.51
CA LEU A 136 -28.21 17.13 -0.33
C LEU A 136 -28.04 15.62 -0.38
N THR A 137 -27.56 15.12 -1.50
CA THR A 137 -27.14 13.73 -1.70
C THR A 137 -25.80 13.70 -2.38
N THR A 138 -25.01 12.64 -2.16
CA THR A 138 -23.76 12.38 -2.87
C THR A 138 -23.81 11.02 -3.57
N VAL A 139 -23.23 10.98 -4.76
CA VAL A 139 -22.92 9.73 -5.47
C VAL A 139 -21.43 9.79 -5.82
N SER A 140 -20.71 8.72 -5.50
CA SER A 140 -19.30 8.60 -5.82
C SER A 140 -19.06 7.50 -6.85
N ASN A 141 -18.19 7.78 -7.82
CA ASN A 141 -17.69 6.81 -8.78
C ASN A 141 -16.17 6.77 -8.72
N VAL A 142 -15.57 5.58 -8.85
CA VAL A 142 -14.11 5.39 -8.85
C VAL A 142 -13.69 4.77 -10.17
N VAL A 143 -12.63 5.29 -10.75
CA VAL A 143 -11.98 4.73 -11.95
C VAL A 143 -10.49 4.66 -11.70
N SER A 144 -9.90 3.48 -11.84
CA SER A 144 -8.46 3.23 -11.67
C SER A 144 -7.71 3.34 -13.00
N ALA A 145 -6.45 3.73 -12.92
CA ALA A 145 -5.49 3.74 -14.01
C ALA A 145 -4.10 3.33 -13.49
N GLY A 146 -3.34 2.58 -14.25
CA GLY A 146 -1.97 2.17 -13.94
C GLY A 146 -1.84 1.15 -12.81
N GLY A 147 -2.96 0.56 -12.36
CA GLY A 147 -2.98 -0.43 -11.29
C GLY A 147 -2.95 -1.87 -11.78
N VAL A 148 -2.73 -2.77 -10.85
CA VAL A 148 -2.80 -4.22 -11.07
C VAL A 148 -3.59 -4.90 -9.97
N ASP A 149 -4.30 -5.99 -10.30
CA ASP A 149 -4.93 -6.85 -9.31
C ASP A 149 -3.90 -7.77 -8.61
N ALA A 150 -4.34 -8.56 -7.64
CA ALA A 150 -3.48 -9.48 -6.89
C ALA A 150 -2.74 -10.51 -7.76
N ASN A 151 -3.17 -10.72 -9.01
CA ASN A 151 -2.53 -11.61 -9.99
C ASN A 151 -1.60 -10.86 -10.96
N GLY A 152 -1.46 -9.54 -10.80
CA GLY A 152 -0.66 -8.68 -11.68
C GLY A 152 -1.35 -8.31 -12.99
N LYS A 153 -2.67 -8.49 -13.11
CA LYS A 153 -3.45 -8.07 -14.27
C LYS A 153 -3.82 -6.59 -14.12
N ALA A 154 -3.65 -5.82 -15.20
CA ALA A 154 -4.02 -4.41 -15.23
C ALA A 154 -5.51 -4.18 -14.92
N THR A 155 -5.78 -3.13 -14.12
CA THR A 155 -7.12 -2.76 -13.66
C THR A 155 -7.61 -1.44 -14.26
N ASP A 156 -6.98 -0.97 -15.33
CA ASP A 156 -7.33 0.28 -16.02
C ASP A 156 -8.82 0.33 -16.39
N GLY A 157 -9.45 1.47 -16.07
CA GLY A 157 -10.86 1.71 -16.38
C GLY A 157 -11.84 0.97 -15.48
N THR A 158 -11.40 0.24 -14.47
CA THR A 158 -12.25 -0.45 -13.50
C THR A 158 -12.48 0.39 -12.24
N ALA A 159 -13.39 -0.06 -11.36
CA ALA A 159 -13.61 0.54 -10.04
C ALA A 159 -12.67 -0.05 -8.98
N ASP A 160 -11.41 -0.31 -9.33
CA ASP A 160 -10.43 -0.87 -8.43
C ASP A 160 -10.12 0.09 -7.27
N LYS A 161 -10.07 -0.46 -6.06
CA LYS A 161 -9.76 0.23 -4.82
C LYS A 161 -8.68 -0.51 -4.01
N GLU A 162 -7.95 -1.41 -4.64
CA GLU A 162 -6.96 -2.24 -3.98
C GLU A 162 -5.56 -1.96 -4.54
N PHE A 163 -4.67 -1.51 -3.69
CA PHE A 163 -3.25 -1.31 -4.02
C PHE A 163 -2.47 -2.60 -3.76
N ASN A 164 -1.92 -3.21 -4.80
CA ASN A 164 -1.28 -4.51 -4.77
C ASN A 164 0.25 -4.41 -4.93
N ASN A 165 0.99 -4.43 -3.81
CA ASN A 165 2.44 -4.51 -3.86
C ASN A 165 2.89 -5.97 -3.77
N LYS A 166 4.07 -6.22 -4.32
CA LYS A 166 4.73 -7.53 -4.25
C LYS A 166 6.18 -7.35 -3.84
N ILE A 167 6.61 -8.11 -2.84
CA ILE A 167 8.02 -8.24 -2.52
C ILE A 167 8.50 -9.65 -2.87
N THR A 168 9.63 -9.71 -3.56
CA THR A 168 10.36 -10.96 -3.72
C THR A 168 11.50 -10.90 -2.71
N PRO A 169 11.45 -11.71 -1.65
CA PRO A 169 12.56 -11.79 -0.71
C PRO A 169 13.84 -12.10 -1.49
N PRO A 170 14.99 -11.53 -1.09
CA PRO A 170 16.26 -11.94 -1.64
C PRO A 170 16.37 -13.45 -1.47
N GLU A 171 16.79 -14.13 -2.54
CA GLU A 171 17.07 -15.56 -2.42
C GLU A 171 18.07 -15.75 -1.28
N THR A 172 17.65 -16.48 -0.24
CA THR A 172 18.61 -16.94 0.75
C THR A 172 19.52 -17.90 0.01
N PRO A 173 20.84 -17.62 -0.06
CA PRO A 173 21.74 -18.57 -0.67
C PRO A 173 21.53 -19.92 0.03
N GLU A 174 21.29 -20.95 -0.76
CA GLU A 174 21.14 -22.32 -0.26
C GLU A 174 22.51 -22.69 0.30
N PHE A 175 22.64 -22.57 1.60
CA PHE A 175 23.86 -22.87 2.32
C PHE A 175 23.83 -24.36 2.68
N GLN A 176 24.53 -25.17 1.91
CA GLN A 176 24.70 -26.59 2.17
C GLN A 176 26.15 -26.85 2.58
N PRO A 177 26.48 -26.85 3.86
CA PRO A 177 27.81 -27.22 4.31
C PRO A 177 28.00 -28.73 4.14
N GLU A 178 28.96 -29.13 3.32
CA GLU A 178 29.42 -30.52 3.25
C GLU A 178 30.62 -30.72 4.17
N LYS A 179 30.58 -31.74 4.96
CA LYS A 179 31.66 -32.11 5.89
C LYS A 179 32.29 -33.45 5.49
N PHE A 180 33.56 -33.41 5.22
CA PHE A 180 34.37 -34.59 4.96
C PHE A 180 35.32 -34.86 6.13
N VAL A 181 35.52 -36.13 6.43
CA VAL A 181 36.52 -36.60 7.40
C VAL A 181 37.46 -37.51 6.63
N LEU A 182 38.75 -37.23 6.65
CA LEU A 182 39.76 -37.88 5.86
C LEU A 182 40.91 -38.32 6.75
N LYS A 183 41.59 -39.45 6.43
CA LYS A 183 42.87 -39.75 7.06
C LYS A 183 43.97 -38.84 6.51
N LYS A 184 44.85 -38.34 7.37
CA LYS A 184 45.89 -37.37 7.02
C LYS A 184 46.77 -37.83 5.85
N GLU A 185 47.11 -39.12 5.78
CA GLU A 185 47.94 -39.70 4.74
C GLU A 185 47.25 -39.78 3.35
N LYS A 186 45.93 -39.56 3.33
CA LYS A 186 45.13 -39.55 2.10
C LYS A 186 44.84 -38.16 1.58
N PHE A 187 45.31 -37.15 2.31
CA PHE A 187 45.02 -35.76 2.00
C PHE A 187 46.32 -35.00 1.75
N ASP A 188 46.46 -34.40 0.58
CA ASP A 188 47.58 -33.51 0.30
C ASP A 188 47.38 -32.23 1.07
N LEU A 189 48.16 -32.05 2.12
CA LEU A 189 48.13 -30.87 2.96
C LEU A 189 49.14 -29.80 2.53
N THR A 190 49.74 -29.93 1.36
CA THR A 190 50.67 -28.93 0.81
C THR A 190 49.97 -27.60 0.70
N GLY A 191 50.46 -26.60 1.40
CA GLY A 191 49.89 -25.27 1.42
C GLY A 191 48.68 -25.06 2.33
N THR A 192 48.23 -26.09 3.08
CA THR A 192 47.15 -25.96 4.06
C THR A 192 47.74 -25.63 5.43
N LYS A 193 47.12 -24.70 6.15
CA LYS A 193 47.44 -24.47 7.57
C LYS A 193 46.71 -25.47 8.43
N LEU A 194 47.44 -26.13 9.28
CA LEU A 194 46.93 -26.99 10.32
C LEU A 194 47.15 -26.34 11.68
N MET A 195 46.30 -26.67 12.64
CA MET A 195 46.58 -26.43 14.02
C MET A 195 47.79 -27.32 14.43
N ASP A 196 48.74 -26.79 15.14
CA ASP A 196 49.84 -27.56 15.70
C ASP A 196 49.41 -28.32 16.95
N ASP A 197 50.33 -29.06 17.57
CA ASP A 197 50.02 -29.88 18.74
C ASP A 197 49.68 -29.02 19.99
N ASP A 198 49.88 -27.71 19.94
CA ASP A 198 49.60 -26.72 21.00
C ASP A 198 48.31 -25.92 20.73
N ASP A 199 47.48 -26.32 19.75
CA ASP A 199 46.26 -25.63 19.31
C ASP A 199 46.48 -24.18 18.75
N GLU A 200 47.69 -23.87 18.30
CA GLU A 200 47.96 -22.61 17.64
C GLU A 200 47.89 -22.74 16.12
N LEU A 201 47.27 -21.74 15.46
CA LEU A 201 47.28 -21.61 13.99
C LEU A 201 48.71 -21.29 13.53
N GLN A 202 49.32 -22.25 12.83
CA GLN A 202 50.65 -22.04 12.26
C GLN A 202 50.66 -20.94 11.20
N ASP A 203 51.75 -20.17 11.18
CA ASP A 203 51.90 -18.91 10.47
C ASP A 203 51.35 -18.82 9.02
N GLU A 204 50.79 -17.65 8.77
CA GLU A 204 50.41 -17.00 7.54
C GLU A 204 49.86 -17.83 6.36
N TYR A 205 48.55 -17.78 6.28
CA TYR A 205 47.82 -18.01 5.05
C TYR A 205 48.29 -17.05 3.95
N THR A 206 49.05 -17.54 2.98
CA THR A 206 49.38 -16.75 1.80
C THR A 206 48.34 -17.07 0.71
N GLU A 207 47.82 -16.04 0.04
CA GLU A 207 46.80 -16.16 -1.04
C GLU A 207 47.24 -17.05 -2.22
N THR A 208 48.49 -17.51 -2.26
CA THR A 208 49.02 -18.45 -3.23
C THR A 208 48.45 -19.87 -3.03
N ASN A 209 47.79 -20.11 -1.92
CA ASN A 209 47.07 -21.33 -1.64
C ASN A 209 45.57 -21.16 -1.94
N ALA A 210 45.26 -20.72 -3.13
CA ALA A 210 43.92 -20.89 -3.68
C ALA A 210 43.52 -22.35 -3.40
N ASN A 211 42.36 -22.55 -2.77
CA ASN A 211 41.85 -23.85 -2.37
C ASN A 211 42.25 -24.90 -3.43
N PRO A 212 43.30 -25.74 -3.21
CA PRO A 212 43.76 -26.69 -4.21
C PRO A 212 42.74 -27.79 -4.46
N TYR A 213 41.60 -27.73 -3.75
CA TYR A 213 40.54 -28.74 -3.73
C TYR A 213 39.19 -28.20 -4.24
N ALA A 214 39.13 -26.99 -4.79
CA ALA A 214 37.91 -26.41 -5.31
C ALA A 214 37.19 -27.32 -6.34
N ASP A 215 37.95 -28.10 -7.10
CA ASP A 215 37.43 -29.05 -8.10
C ASP A 215 37.43 -30.50 -7.63
N GLN A 216 37.73 -30.78 -6.34
CA GLN A 216 37.94 -32.15 -5.86
C GLN A 216 36.83 -32.69 -4.96
N THR A 217 35.66 -32.07 -4.90
CA THR A 217 34.54 -32.58 -4.12
C THR A 217 34.23 -34.03 -4.41
N LYS A 218 34.29 -34.46 -5.66
CA LYS A 218 34.06 -35.87 -6.06
C LYS A 218 35.16 -36.82 -5.62
N ASN A 219 36.40 -36.36 -5.56
CA ASN A 219 37.52 -37.20 -5.11
C ASN A 219 37.53 -37.37 -3.62
N ASN A 220 37.09 -36.33 -2.89
CA ASN A 220 37.01 -36.38 -1.43
C ASN A 220 35.87 -37.25 -0.92
N GLU A 221 34.77 -37.38 -1.69
CA GLU A 221 33.69 -38.32 -1.32
C GLU A 221 34.16 -39.77 -1.21
N ALA A 222 35.05 -40.23 -2.10
CA ALA A 222 35.57 -41.58 -2.10
C ALA A 222 36.46 -41.86 -0.86
N GLU A 223 37.18 -40.86 -0.39
CA GLU A 223 38.09 -40.95 0.78
C GLU A 223 37.38 -40.53 2.09
N ASN A 224 36.12 -40.11 2.02
CA ASN A 224 35.36 -39.70 3.21
C ASN A 224 35.10 -40.89 4.13
N ILE A 225 35.61 -40.78 5.36
CA ILE A 225 35.47 -41.81 6.41
C ILE A 225 34.48 -41.39 7.50
N ASN A 226 33.62 -40.43 7.27
CA ASN A 226 32.71 -39.85 8.29
C ASN A 226 31.81 -40.86 8.99
N THR A 227 31.68 -42.06 8.60
CA THR A 227 30.90 -43.12 9.29
C THR A 227 31.71 -44.39 9.49
N LYS A 228 33.01 -44.37 9.19
CA LYS A 228 33.88 -45.52 9.25
C LYS A 228 34.66 -45.55 10.58
N THR A 229 35.05 -46.75 10.96
CA THR A 229 35.92 -46.95 12.13
C THR A 229 37.35 -46.55 11.78
N VAL A 230 37.99 -45.86 12.70
CA VAL A 230 39.41 -45.46 12.62
C VAL A 230 40.18 -46.15 13.74
N GLU A 231 41.49 -46.32 13.55
CA GLU A 231 42.37 -46.92 14.54
C GLU A 231 42.88 -45.88 15.55
N ARG A 232 43.22 -46.34 16.74
CA ARG A 232 43.81 -45.47 17.75
C ARG A 232 45.18 -44.97 17.27
N GLY A 233 45.31 -43.63 17.16
CA GLY A 233 46.53 -42.98 16.68
C GLY A 233 46.42 -42.50 15.22
N ASP A 234 45.34 -42.80 14.53
CA ASP A 234 45.08 -42.20 13.20
C ASP A 234 44.93 -40.68 13.36
N LYS A 235 45.61 -39.94 12.49
CA LYS A 235 45.40 -38.47 12.35
C LYS A 235 44.30 -38.23 11.36
N LEU A 236 43.32 -37.43 11.77
CA LEU A 236 42.14 -37.11 10.94
C LEU A 236 42.17 -35.64 10.53
N VAL A 237 41.76 -35.39 9.29
CA VAL A 237 41.56 -34.07 8.77
C VAL A 237 40.06 -33.85 8.55
N TYR A 238 39.53 -32.76 9.07
CA TYR A 238 38.15 -32.32 8.83
C TYR A 238 38.15 -31.22 7.76
N GLN A 239 37.39 -31.43 6.71
CA GLN A 239 37.19 -30.47 5.67
C GLN A 239 35.71 -30.05 5.65
N VAL A 240 35.45 -28.76 5.68
CA VAL A 240 34.11 -28.19 5.56
C VAL A 240 34.07 -27.31 4.32
N TRP A 241 33.18 -27.65 3.42
CA TRP A 241 32.90 -26.86 2.24
C TRP A 241 31.70 -25.97 2.48
N LEU A 242 31.83 -24.70 2.11
CA LEU A 242 30.80 -23.72 2.13
C LEU A 242 30.53 -23.29 0.69
N ASP A 243 29.49 -23.87 0.08
CA ASP A 243 29.08 -23.46 -1.26
C ASP A 243 28.13 -22.26 -1.14
N THR A 244 28.61 -21.09 -1.52
CA THR A 244 27.80 -19.88 -1.62
C THR A 244 27.47 -19.68 -3.08
N LYS A 245 26.42 -20.33 -3.58
CA LYS A 245 25.90 -20.04 -4.91
C LYS A 245 25.29 -18.63 -4.91
N ASN A 246 25.84 -17.79 -5.79
CA ASN A 246 25.26 -16.47 -6.11
C ASN A 246 24.04 -16.63 -7.01
#